data_9783c8ec5b9b360960f440a1d292526e
#
_entry.id   9783c8ec5b9b360960f440a1d292526e
#
_cell.length_a   1.000
_cell.length_b   1.000
_cell.length_c   1.000
_cell.angle_alpha   90.00
_cell.angle_beta   90.00
_cell.angle_gamma   90.00
#
_symmetry.space_group_name_H-M   'P 1'
#
loop_
_entity.id
_entity.type
_entity.pdbx_description
1 polymer ?
#
loop_
_entity_poly.entity_id
_entity_poly.type
_entity_poly.pdbx_seq_one_letter_code
_entity_poly.pdbx_strand_id
1 'polypeptide(L)'
;MKTRTLALIAGLALLGCVFAWADVVKVDPSLQPYAPVSGISGSISSVGSDTLNNMMTLWAEGFKAKYPNVKIQIEGKGSSTAPPALTEGTSQFGPMSRQMKPTELDAFEK
;
A
#
# COMPACT_ATOMS: atom_id res chain seq x y z
N MET A 1 29.67 25.45 -54.75
CA MET A 1 29.89 24.49 -53.68
C MET A 1 29.97 25.19 -52.36
N LYS A 2 28.94 25.54 -51.73
CA LYS A 2 28.88 26.17 -50.35
C LYS A 2 27.39 26.37 -50.06
N THR A 3 26.72 25.45 -49.41
CA THR A 3 25.41 25.69 -48.73
C THR A 3 24.77 24.38 -48.30
N ARG A 4 25.51 23.41 -47.73
CA ARG A 4 24.91 22.16 -47.27
C ARG A 4 25.26 21.77 -45.85
N THR A 5 25.84 22.66 -45.06
CA THR A 5 26.36 22.30 -43.71
C THR A 5 25.66 23.07 -42.55
N LEU A 6 24.59 23.81 -42.81
CA LEU A 6 23.92 24.64 -41.77
C LEU A 6 22.55 24.12 -41.32
N ALA A 7 22.09 22.97 -41.83
CA ALA A 7 20.76 22.44 -41.55
C ALA A 7 20.72 21.33 -40.48
N LEU A 8 21.82 20.98 -39.84
CA LEU A 8 21.91 19.84 -38.92
C LEU A 8 22.09 20.20 -37.44
N ILE A 9 22.08 21.48 -37.09
CA ILE A 9 22.25 21.93 -35.69
C ILE A 9 20.95 22.42 -35.04
N ALA A 10 19.86 22.57 -35.79
CA ALA A 10 18.60 23.10 -35.27
C ALA A 10 17.63 22.01 -34.69
N GLY A 11 17.99 20.74 -34.78
CA GLY A 11 17.09 19.63 -34.39
C GLY A 11 17.27 19.08 -32.97
N LEU A 12 18.26 19.55 -32.18
CA LEU A 12 18.62 18.91 -30.91
C LEU A 12 18.29 19.69 -29.64
N ALA A 13 17.45 20.73 -29.74
CA ALA A 13 17.19 21.62 -28.59
C ALA A 13 15.77 21.54 -28.03
N LEU A 14 14.98 20.51 -28.33
CA LEU A 14 13.57 20.40 -27.88
C LEU A 14 13.21 19.09 -27.17
N LEU A 15 14.19 18.39 -26.56
CA LEU A 15 13.85 17.43 -25.48
C LEU A 15 13.83 18.19 -24.15
N GLY A 16 12.84 19.08 -24.00
CA GLY A 16 12.45 19.61 -22.71
C GLY A 16 11.96 18.44 -21.84
N CYS A 17 12.79 18.01 -20.88
CA CYS A 17 12.37 17.13 -19.82
C CYS A 17 11.20 17.78 -19.09
N VAL A 18 9.99 17.37 -19.36
CA VAL A 18 8.82 17.68 -18.54
C VAL A 18 9.04 16.92 -17.24
N PHE A 19 9.67 17.55 -16.26
CA PHE A 19 9.65 17.04 -14.89
C PHE A 19 8.20 17.15 -14.42
N ALA A 20 7.46 16.05 -14.52
CA ALA A 20 6.18 15.94 -13.84
C ALA A 20 6.47 16.02 -12.34
N TRP A 21 6.22 17.16 -11.75
CA TRP A 21 6.20 17.32 -10.31
C TRP A 21 4.98 16.54 -9.82
N ALA A 22 5.22 15.33 -9.32
CA ALA A 22 4.18 14.63 -8.59
C ALA A 22 3.87 15.47 -7.36
N ASP A 23 2.64 15.96 -7.26
CA ASP A 23 2.16 16.62 -6.05
C ASP A 23 2.33 15.65 -4.87
N VAL A 24 3.22 16.00 -3.96
CA VAL A 24 3.39 15.25 -2.72
C VAL A 24 2.12 15.46 -1.90
N VAL A 25 1.38 14.39 -1.70
CA VAL A 25 0.18 14.42 -0.84
C VAL A 25 0.60 14.92 0.55
N LYS A 26 0.07 16.09 0.93
CA LYS A 26 0.33 16.66 2.25
C LYS A 26 -0.65 16.07 3.25
N VAL A 27 -0.12 15.62 4.36
CA VAL A 27 -0.95 15.21 5.51
C VAL A 27 -1.69 16.45 6.03
N ASP A 28 -2.97 16.28 6.38
CA ASP A 28 -3.77 17.34 6.98
C ASP A 28 -3.09 17.89 8.24
N PRO A 29 -2.77 19.20 8.31
CA PRO A 29 -2.06 19.79 9.43
C PRO A 29 -2.86 19.77 10.75
N SER A 30 -4.16 19.51 10.70
CA SER A 30 -5.01 19.35 11.88
C SER A 30 -4.83 17.99 12.56
N LEU A 31 -4.27 17.00 11.87
CA LEU A 31 -4.01 15.68 12.42
C LEU A 31 -2.85 15.73 13.41
N GLN A 32 -3.11 15.30 14.64
CA GLN A 32 -2.08 15.20 15.66
C GLN A 32 -1.10 14.07 15.33
N PRO A 33 0.20 14.26 15.55
CA PRO A 33 1.18 13.20 15.40
C PRO A 33 0.83 12.00 16.30
N TYR A 34 0.94 10.80 15.75
CA TYR A 34 0.72 9.58 16.52
C TYR A 34 1.81 9.41 17.59
N ALA A 35 1.40 9.30 18.84
CA ALA A 35 2.28 9.01 19.98
C ALA A 35 2.24 7.51 20.32
N PRO A 36 3.33 6.75 20.16
CA PRO A 36 3.38 5.35 20.54
C PRO A 36 3.19 5.17 22.05
N VAL A 37 2.48 4.11 22.43
CA VAL A 37 2.34 3.69 23.83
C VAL A 37 3.33 2.57 24.14
N SER A 38 3.79 2.46 25.40
CA SER A 38 4.73 1.42 25.81
C SER A 38 4.03 0.09 26.09
N GLY A 39 4.80 -1.03 26.07
CA GLY A 39 4.33 -2.35 26.47
C GLY A 39 3.51 -3.10 25.42
N ILE A 40 3.44 -2.62 24.18
CA ILE A 40 2.72 -3.30 23.10
C ILE A 40 3.58 -4.42 22.51
N SER A 41 3.03 -5.64 22.53
CA SER A 41 3.64 -6.83 21.94
C SER A 41 2.54 -7.81 21.49
N GLY A 42 2.89 -8.80 20.68
CA GLY A 42 1.96 -9.81 20.20
C GLY A 42 2.18 -10.18 18.74
N SER A 43 1.18 -10.82 18.14
CA SER A 43 1.23 -11.25 16.75
C SER A 43 -0.02 -10.78 16.00
N ILE A 44 0.16 -10.31 14.79
CA ILE A 44 -0.89 -9.89 13.87
C ILE A 44 -0.73 -10.69 12.58
N SER A 45 -1.82 -11.26 12.08
CA SER A 45 -1.90 -11.92 10.78
C SER A 45 -2.83 -11.16 9.85
N SER A 46 -2.42 -11.01 8.61
CA SER A 46 -3.20 -10.41 7.53
C SER A 46 -3.23 -11.36 6.34
N VAL A 47 -4.41 -11.82 5.96
CA VAL A 47 -4.62 -12.74 4.83
C VAL A 47 -5.65 -12.14 3.88
N GLY A 48 -5.31 -11.99 2.61
CA GLY A 48 -6.25 -11.41 1.66
C GLY A 48 -5.66 -11.05 0.30
N SER A 49 -6.04 -9.89 -0.19
CA SER A 49 -5.78 -9.41 -1.54
C SER A 49 -4.30 -9.30 -1.89
N ASP A 50 -3.89 -9.90 -2.99
CA ASP A 50 -2.56 -9.69 -3.60
C ASP A 50 -2.37 -8.23 -4.04
N THR A 51 -3.42 -7.60 -4.55
CA THR A 51 -3.38 -6.20 -5.00
C THR A 51 -3.00 -5.25 -3.85
N LEU A 52 -3.45 -5.53 -2.64
CA LEU A 52 -3.17 -4.70 -1.45
C LEU A 52 -1.90 -5.13 -0.69
N ASN A 53 -1.25 -6.20 -1.12
CA ASN A 53 -0.14 -6.80 -0.38
C ASN A 53 1.02 -5.83 -0.14
N ASN A 54 1.42 -5.06 -1.16
CA ASN A 54 2.50 -4.08 -1.04
C ASN A 54 2.15 -2.96 -0.06
N MET A 55 0.90 -2.46 -0.09
CA MET A 55 0.45 -1.43 0.84
C MET A 55 0.40 -1.96 2.27
N MET A 56 -0.09 -3.17 2.48
CA MET A 56 -0.10 -3.82 3.79
C MET A 56 1.31 -4.02 4.34
N THR A 57 2.27 -4.36 3.46
CA THR A 57 3.69 -4.49 3.85
C THR A 57 4.27 -3.16 4.32
N LEU A 58 4.03 -2.07 3.58
CA LEU A 58 4.50 -0.73 3.97
C LEU A 58 3.87 -0.28 5.31
N TRP A 59 2.59 -0.54 5.53
CA TRP A 59 1.93 -0.25 6.81
C TRP A 59 2.51 -1.08 7.95
N ALA A 60 2.78 -2.37 7.70
CA ALA A 60 3.40 -3.24 8.69
C ALA A 60 4.81 -2.78 9.08
N GLU A 61 5.62 -2.34 8.12
CA GLU A 61 6.95 -1.78 8.37
C GLU A 61 6.86 -0.51 9.22
N GLY A 62 5.95 0.41 8.86
CA GLY A 62 5.71 1.64 9.63
C GLY A 62 5.20 1.37 11.04
N PHE A 63 4.33 0.37 11.22
CA PHE A 63 3.83 -0.05 12.52
C PHE A 63 4.93 -0.71 13.37
N LYS A 64 5.71 -1.61 12.77
CA LYS A 64 6.82 -2.31 13.43
C LYS A 64 7.93 -1.35 13.89
N ALA A 65 8.16 -0.25 13.15
CA ALA A 65 9.09 0.79 13.58
C ALA A 65 8.68 1.44 14.91
N LYS A 66 7.38 1.50 15.21
CA LYS A 66 6.83 2.03 16.47
C LYS A 66 6.68 0.95 17.55
N TYR A 67 6.46 -0.30 17.13
CA TYR A 67 6.18 -1.45 18.00
C TYR A 67 7.04 -2.66 17.63
N PRO A 68 8.34 -2.65 17.92
CA PRO A 68 9.28 -3.68 17.45
C PRO A 68 9.00 -5.08 18.02
N ASN A 69 8.24 -5.16 19.13
CA ASN A 69 7.87 -6.42 19.76
C ASN A 69 6.58 -7.04 19.18
N VAL A 70 5.97 -6.41 18.16
CA VAL A 70 4.83 -6.96 17.44
C VAL A 70 5.32 -7.74 16.22
N LYS A 71 4.91 -9.00 16.11
CA LYS A 71 5.16 -9.85 14.93
C LYS A 71 4.01 -9.67 13.96
N ILE A 72 4.32 -9.35 12.71
CA ILE A 72 3.30 -9.14 11.67
C ILE A 72 3.58 -10.11 10.52
N GLN A 73 2.56 -10.89 10.14
CA GLN A 73 2.57 -11.80 9.00
C GLN A 73 1.57 -11.30 7.96
N ILE A 74 1.99 -11.20 6.71
CA ILE A 74 1.14 -10.75 5.61
C ILE A 74 1.19 -11.80 4.50
N GLU A 75 0.01 -12.25 4.09
CA GLU A 75 -0.16 -13.25 3.04
C GLU A 75 -1.12 -12.75 1.98
N GLY A 76 -0.60 -12.48 0.79
CA GLY A 76 -1.38 -12.19 -0.41
C GLY A 76 -1.80 -13.50 -1.07
N LYS A 77 -3.07 -13.89 -0.88
CA LYS A 77 -3.66 -15.14 -1.41
C LYS A 77 -4.96 -14.89 -2.19
N GLY A 78 -5.24 -13.64 -2.50
CA GLY A 78 -6.48 -13.22 -3.16
C GLY A 78 -7.59 -12.82 -2.18
N SER A 79 -8.45 -11.86 -2.61
CA SER A 79 -9.52 -11.30 -1.76
C SER A 79 -10.52 -12.33 -1.24
N SER A 80 -10.68 -13.48 -1.92
CA SER A 80 -11.60 -14.54 -1.48
C SER A 80 -11.11 -15.34 -0.26
N THR A 81 -9.83 -15.19 0.12
CA THR A 81 -9.27 -15.86 1.30
C THR A 81 -9.48 -15.06 2.59
N ALA A 82 -9.76 -13.76 2.47
CA ALA A 82 -9.97 -12.89 3.62
C ALA A 82 -11.21 -13.25 4.46
N PRO A 83 -12.43 -13.41 3.88
CA PRO A 83 -13.62 -13.72 4.67
C PRO A 83 -13.50 -14.98 5.50
N PRO A 84 -13.09 -16.15 4.95
CA PRO A 84 -12.95 -17.35 5.77
C PRO A 84 -11.86 -17.19 6.85
N ALA A 85 -10.72 -16.56 6.55
CA ALA A 85 -9.67 -16.36 7.52
C ALA A 85 -10.11 -15.49 8.71
N LEU A 86 -10.93 -14.46 8.45
CA LEU A 86 -11.54 -13.62 9.50
C LEU A 86 -12.58 -14.39 10.31
N THR A 87 -13.48 -15.11 9.64
CA THR A 87 -14.55 -15.91 10.29
C THR A 87 -13.97 -17.01 11.18
N GLU A 88 -12.91 -17.67 10.74
CA GLU A 88 -12.21 -18.71 11.49
C GLU A 88 -11.27 -18.16 12.58
N GLY A 89 -11.06 -16.86 12.62
CA GLY A 89 -10.15 -16.20 13.56
C GLY A 89 -8.67 -16.49 13.31
N THR A 90 -8.32 -17.04 12.15
CA THR A 90 -6.93 -17.34 11.76
C THR A 90 -6.18 -16.09 11.30
N SER A 91 -6.90 -15.00 11.01
CA SER A 91 -6.35 -13.69 10.67
C SER A 91 -7.12 -12.57 11.37
N GLN A 92 -6.43 -11.50 11.75
CA GLN A 92 -7.03 -10.30 12.35
C GLN A 92 -7.34 -9.23 11.31
N PHE A 93 -6.69 -9.29 10.15
CA PHE A 93 -6.92 -8.38 9.03
C PHE A 93 -7.21 -9.18 7.76
N GLY A 94 -8.19 -8.70 6.99
CA GLY A 94 -8.59 -9.30 5.72
C GLY A 94 -8.67 -8.25 4.63
N PRO A 95 -7.53 -7.75 4.08
CA PRO A 95 -7.56 -6.78 3.01
C PRO A 95 -8.25 -7.34 1.77
N MET A 96 -9.16 -6.58 1.18
CA MET A 96 -9.90 -7.00 0.00
C MET A 96 -9.93 -5.89 -1.03
N SER A 97 -9.76 -6.23 -2.29
CA SER A 97 -9.94 -5.32 -3.44
C SER A 97 -11.38 -5.31 -3.98
N ARG A 98 -12.30 -5.93 -3.27
CA ARG A 98 -13.74 -5.97 -3.52
C ARG A 98 -14.51 -5.94 -2.20
N GLN A 99 -15.79 -5.69 -2.25
CA GLN A 99 -16.69 -5.89 -1.10
C GLN A 99 -16.90 -7.39 -0.82
N MET A 100 -17.21 -7.70 0.44
CA MET A 100 -17.69 -9.04 0.80
C MET A 100 -18.98 -9.38 0.04
N LYS A 101 -19.12 -10.63 -0.36
CA LYS A 101 -20.37 -11.15 -0.90
C LYS A 101 -21.39 -11.31 0.24
N PRO A 102 -22.70 -11.27 -0.04
CA PRO A 102 -23.72 -11.47 1.01
C PRO A 102 -23.51 -12.74 1.84
N THR A 103 -23.17 -13.86 1.19
CA THR A 103 -22.91 -15.14 1.88
C THR A 103 -21.65 -15.12 2.75
N GLU A 104 -20.63 -14.31 2.39
CA GLU A 104 -19.41 -14.13 3.19
C GLU A 104 -19.71 -13.26 4.41
N LEU A 105 -20.54 -12.23 4.23
CA LEU A 105 -20.99 -11.35 5.32
C LEU A 105 -21.86 -12.11 6.31
N ASP A 106 -22.85 -12.87 5.80
CA ASP A 106 -23.73 -13.72 6.63
C ASP A 106 -22.94 -14.73 7.49
N ALA A 107 -21.83 -15.26 6.94
CA ALA A 107 -20.98 -16.19 7.65
C ALA A 107 -20.14 -15.50 8.73
N PHE A 108 -19.72 -14.25 8.48
CA PHE A 108 -18.90 -13.46 9.40
C PHE A 108 -19.71 -12.90 10.58
N GLU A 109 -20.99 -12.60 10.39
CA GLU A 109 -21.89 -12.03 11.41
C GLU A 109 -22.51 -13.07 12.39
N LYS A 110 -22.33 -14.37 12.13
CA LYS A 110 -22.83 -15.46 12.98
C LYS A 110 -21.89 -15.76 14.13
#